data_123c348e78d26a51d57941096cfa31f8
#
_entry.id   123c348e78d26a51d57941096cfa31f8
#
_cell.length_a   1.000
_cell.length_b   1.000
_cell.length_c   1.000
_cell.angle_alpha   90.00
_cell.angle_beta   90.00
_cell.angle_gamma   90.00
#
_symmetry.space_group_name_H-M   'P 1'
#
loop_
_entity.id
_entity.type
_entity.pdbx_description
1 polymer ?
#
loop_
_entity_poly.entity_id
_entity_poly.type
_entity_poly.pdbx_seq_one_letter_code
_entity_poly.pdbx_strand_id
1 'polypeptide(L)'
;YTLTPDIWNDMEYAVAAGPVLVRNGKKFIQNQRFQNDIFKGKAPRTAIGFSKDNRLIILTVDGRQKGVSEGATLSELADLMLSFGAYQAMNFDGGGSTQMVINGHLINCPSEKPARKVSNAIVIYRK
;
A
#
# COMPACT_ATOMS: atom_id res chain seq x y z
N TYR A 1 -16.53 8.61 -4.93
CA TYR A 1 -16.37 8.45 -6.37
C TYR A 1 -17.47 7.54 -6.87
N THR A 2 -18.31 8.06 -7.73
CA THR A 2 -19.21 7.23 -8.53
C THR A 2 -18.39 6.83 -9.75
N LEU A 3 -17.98 5.56 -9.83
CA LEU A 3 -17.42 5.04 -11.08
C LEU A 3 -18.56 5.00 -12.07
N THR A 4 -18.42 5.69 -13.19
CA THR A 4 -19.38 5.57 -14.27
C THR A 4 -19.24 4.20 -14.93
N PRO A 5 -20.31 3.59 -15.44
CA PRO A 5 -20.25 2.30 -16.14
C PRO A 5 -19.16 2.25 -17.23
N ASP A 6 -18.91 3.35 -17.90
CA ASP A 6 -17.94 3.44 -18.99
C ASP A 6 -16.49 3.19 -18.53
N ILE A 7 -16.15 3.55 -17.28
CA ILE A 7 -14.80 3.29 -16.72
C ILE A 7 -14.60 1.79 -16.49
N TRP A 8 -15.65 1.02 -16.21
CA TRP A 8 -15.56 -0.42 -15.96
C TRP A 8 -15.32 -1.23 -17.24
N ASN A 9 -15.76 -0.73 -18.39
CA ASN A 9 -15.68 -1.47 -19.65
C ASN A 9 -14.23 -1.68 -20.12
N ASP A 10 -13.30 -0.80 -19.75
CA ASP A 10 -11.89 -0.85 -20.16
C ASP A 10 -10.97 -1.42 -19.06
N MET A 11 -11.53 -1.83 -17.92
CA MET A 11 -10.72 -2.39 -16.82
C MET A 11 -10.52 -3.89 -17.00
N GLU A 12 -9.25 -4.29 -17.08
CA GLU A 12 -8.85 -5.69 -17.08
C GLU A 12 -8.81 -6.26 -15.66
N TYR A 13 -8.35 -5.45 -14.70
CA TYR A 13 -8.25 -5.84 -13.28
C TYR A 13 -8.68 -4.71 -12.36
N ALA A 14 -9.31 -5.06 -11.24
CA ALA A 14 -9.68 -4.11 -10.20
C ALA A 14 -9.41 -4.69 -8.80
N VAL A 15 -8.84 -3.89 -7.92
CA VAL A 15 -8.58 -4.24 -6.52
C VAL A 15 -9.14 -3.14 -5.63
N ALA A 16 -9.90 -3.52 -4.60
CA ALA A 16 -10.38 -2.60 -3.59
C ALA A 16 -9.27 -2.36 -2.55
N ALA A 17 -8.98 -1.10 -2.30
CA ALA A 17 -7.95 -0.69 -1.35
C ALA A 17 -8.29 0.68 -0.72
N GLY A 18 -7.51 1.13 0.24
CA GLY A 18 -7.68 2.45 0.85
C GLY A 18 -7.00 2.58 2.22
N PRO A 19 -6.93 3.81 2.73
CA PRO A 19 -7.35 5.06 2.09
C PRO A 19 -6.38 5.55 1.00
N VAL A 20 -6.80 6.59 0.27
CA VAL A 20 -5.90 7.35 -0.62
C VAL A 20 -4.89 8.08 0.25
N LEU A 21 -3.60 7.93 -0.07
CA LEU A 21 -2.47 8.54 0.64
C LEU A 21 -2.00 9.84 -0.02
N VAL A 22 -1.86 9.80 -1.33
CA VAL A 22 -1.36 10.90 -2.15
C VAL A 22 -2.30 11.11 -3.33
N ARG A 23 -2.64 12.37 -3.59
CA ARG A 23 -3.41 12.79 -4.76
C ARG A 23 -2.77 14.02 -5.38
N ASN A 24 -2.47 13.95 -6.67
CA ASN A 24 -1.86 15.05 -7.45
C ASN A 24 -0.57 15.58 -6.79
N GLY A 25 0.29 14.68 -6.30
CA GLY A 25 1.55 15.03 -5.66
C GLY A 25 1.42 15.70 -4.28
N LYS A 26 0.23 15.64 -3.67
CA LYS A 26 -0.02 16.18 -2.33
C LYS A 26 -0.55 15.10 -1.40
N LYS A 27 -0.16 15.16 -0.13
CA LYS A 27 -0.72 14.31 0.91
C LYS A 27 -2.24 14.47 0.96
N PHE A 28 -2.94 13.36 0.86
CA PHE A 28 -4.39 13.30 0.80
C PHE A 28 -4.91 12.16 1.66
N ILE A 29 -4.86 12.33 2.98
CA ILE A 29 -5.42 11.36 3.90
C ILE A 29 -6.80 11.87 4.30
N GLN A 30 -7.84 11.25 3.75
CA GLN A 30 -9.21 11.53 4.18
C GLN A 30 -9.58 10.61 5.34
N ASN A 31 -10.04 11.24 6.42
CA ASN A 31 -10.52 10.58 7.63
C ASN A 31 -11.95 10.05 7.39
N GLN A 32 -12.17 9.30 6.32
CA GLN A 32 -13.50 8.84 5.94
C GLN A 32 -13.67 7.35 6.23
N ARG A 33 -14.44 7.03 7.29
CA ARG A 33 -15.01 5.71 7.57
C ARG A 33 -14.07 4.56 7.91
N PHE A 34 -12.80 4.84 8.19
CA PHE A 34 -11.87 3.84 8.70
C PHE A 34 -11.77 3.94 10.23
N GLN A 35 -11.51 2.83 10.90
CA GLN A 35 -11.35 2.83 12.34
C GLN A 35 -10.14 3.68 12.76
N ASN A 36 -10.25 4.41 13.86
CA ASN A 36 -9.22 5.35 14.32
C ASN A 36 -7.84 4.71 14.56
N ASP A 37 -7.80 3.43 14.93
CA ASP A 37 -6.59 2.65 15.12
C ASP A 37 -5.81 2.43 13.81
N ILE A 38 -6.51 2.24 12.68
CA ILE A 38 -5.89 2.13 11.35
C ILE A 38 -5.16 3.42 10.98
N PHE A 39 -5.71 4.58 11.34
CA PHE A 39 -5.12 5.88 11.01
C PHE A 39 -3.96 6.26 11.89
N LYS A 40 -4.06 6.04 13.19
CA LYS A 40 -3.13 6.57 14.21
C LYS A 40 -2.07 5.57 14.63
N GLY A 41 -2.34 4.28 14.49
CA GLY A 41 -1.42 3.23 14.91
C GLY A 41 -0.30 2.98 13.92
N LYS A 42 0.91 2.72 14.44
CA LYS A 42 2.01 2.15 13.65
C LYS A 42 1.73 0.68 13.40
N ALA A 43 1.87 0.27 12.15
CA ALA A 43 1.68 -1.12 11.72
C ALA A 43 2.52 -1.41 10.48
N PRO A 44 2.75 -2.70 10.14
CA PRO A 44 3.23 -3.05 8.81
C PRO A 44 2.28 -2.50 7.76
N ARG A 45 2.81 -1.94 6.68
CA ARG A 45 2.03 -1.28 5.63
C ARG A 45 2.44 -1.74 4.25
N THR A 46 1.47 -1.72 3.34
CA THR A 46 1.67 -1.88 1.91
C THR A 46 1.06 -0.69 1.20
N ALA A 47 1.77 -0.10 0.26
CA ALA A 47 1.26 1.00 -0.56
C ALA A 47 1.66 0.83 -2.02
N ILE A 48 0.78 1.30 -2.91
CA ILE A 48 1.03 1.37 -4.34
C ILE A 48 0.73 2.77 -4.82
N GLY A 49 1.54 3.25 -5.75
CA GLY A 49 1.38 4.54 -6.36
C GLY A 49 2.05 4.67 -7.72
N PHE A 50 1.83 5.79 -8.33
CA PHE A 50 2.45 6.17 -9.59
C PHE A 50 3.05 7.56 -9.48
N SER A 51 4.23 7.73 -10.05
CA SER A 51 4.83 9.05 -10.25
C SER A 51 4.14 9.78 -11.41
N LYS A 52 4.45 11.07 -11.58
CA LYS A 52 3.87 11.88 -12.66
C LYS A 52 4.26 11.37 -14.06
N ASP A 53 5.40 10.72 -14.17
CA ASP A 53 5.92 10.08 -15.39
C ASP A 53 5.54 8.59 -15.50
N ASN A 54 4.47 8.16 -14.82
CA ASN A 54 3.87 6.83 -14.83
C ASN A 54 4.80 5.68 -14.35
N ARG A 55 5.81 5.97 -13.54
CA ARG A 55 6.56 4.90 -12.88
C ARG A 55 5.75 4.31 -11.73
N LEU A 56 5.62 3.00 -11.72
CA LEU A 56 4.97 2.27 -10.63
C LEU A 56 5.87 2.30 -9.38
N ILE A 57 5.30 2.63 -8.24
CA ILE A 57 5.94 2.63 -6.93
C ILE A 57 5.19 1.63 -6.04
N ILE A 58 5.89 0.60 -5.58
CA ILE A 58 5.37 -0.37 -4.62
C ILE A 58 6.25 -0.29 -3.37
N LEU A 59 5.61 -0.11 -2.22
CA LEU A 59 6.29 0.06 -0.96
C LEU A 59 5.70 -0.87 0.09
N THR A 60 6.57 -1.57 0.82
CA THR A 60 6.22 -2.24 2.06
C THR A 60 7.01 -1.65 3.22
N VAL A 61 6.37 -1.53 4.36
CA VAL A 61 6.99 -1.12 5.63
C VAL A 61 6.78 -2.26 6.62
N ASP A 62 7.88 -2.84 7.10
CA ASP A 62 7.82 -3.83 8.18
C ASP A 62 7.36 -3.19 9.48
N GLY A 63 6.80 -3.98 10.38
CA GLY A 63 6.33 -3.45 11.66
C GLY A 63 5.99 -4.53 12.67
N ARG A 64 5.55 -4.10 13.86
CA ARG A 64 5.23 -4.97 15.00
C ARG A 64 6.42 -5.82 15.43
N GLN A 65 7.64 -5.35 15.22
CA GLN A 65 8.87 -6.04 15.55
C GLN A 65 9.71 -5.17 16.48
N LYS A 66 9.64 -5.45 17.78
CA LYS A 66 10.35 -4.69 18.82
C LYS A 66 11.85 -4.65 18.55
N GLY A 67 12.41 -3.45 18.54
CA GLY A 67 13.84 -3.23 18.29
C GLY A 67 14.28 -3.29 16.82
N VAL A 68 13.35 -3.58 15.88
CA VAL A 68 13.62 -3.63 14.43
C VAL A 68 12.77 -2.60 13.70
N SER A 69 11.47 -2.76 13.73
CA SER A 69 10.52 -1.83 13.12
C SER A 69 9.18 -1.87 13.85
N GLU A 70 8.67 -0.72 14.24
CA GLU A 70 7.31 -0.60 14.78
C GLU A 70 6.26 -0.53 13.68
N GLY A 71 6.66 -0.18 12.47
CA GLY A 71 5.80 0.11 11.34
C GLY A 71 5.60 1.60 11.11
N ALA A 72 4.62 1.94 10.30
CA ALA A 72 4.27 3.32 9.97
C ALA A 72 2.80 3.62 10.23
N THR A 73 2.50 4.85 10.59
CA THR A 73 1.15 5.42 10.50
C THR A 73 0.81 5.67 9.03
N LEU A 74 -0.46 5.89 8.70
CA LEU A 74 -0.83 6.25 7.34
C LEU A 74 -0.26 7.61 6.90
N SER A 75 -0.07 8.53 7.86
CA SER A 75 0.57 9.82 7.59
C SER A 75 2.03 9.65 7.19
N GLU A 76 2.79 8.86 7.94
CA GLU A 76 4.19 8.54 7.63
C GLU A 76 4.30 7.77 6.30
N LEU A 77 3.37 6.85 6.02
CA LEU A 77 3.32 6.12 4.76
C LEU A 77 3.09 7.05 3.56
N ALA A 78 2.22 8.06 3.71
CA ALA A 78 2.00 9.07 2.67
C ALA A 78 3.26 9.92 2.44
N ASP A 79 3.98 10.28 3.51
CA ASP A 79 5.24 11.03 3.40
C ASP A 79 6.31 10.20 2.70
N LEU A 80 6.41 8.91 3.00
CA LEU A 80 7.29 7.98 2.31
C LEU A 80 6.95 7.89 0.82
N MET A 81 5.68 7.70 0.46
CA MET A 81 5.26 7.65 -0.94
C MET A 81 5.61 8.94 -1.69
N LEU A 82 5.41 10.11 -1.05
CA LEU A 82 5.81 11.40 -1.61
C LEU A 82 7.33 11.50 -1.81
N SER A 83 8.12 11.02 -0.86
CA SER A 83 9.59 11.05 -0.94
C SER A 83 10.13 10.18 -2.10
N PHE A 84 9.40 9.12 -2.48
CA PHE A 84 9.67 8.30 -3.66
C PHE A 84 9.08 8.87 -4.96
N GLY A 85 8.48 10.06 -4.91
CA GLY A 85 7.96 10.76 -6.08
C GLY A 85 6.55 10.36 -6.50
N ALA A 86 5.75 9.79 -5.60
CA ALA A 86 4.37 9.44 -5.92
C ALA A 86 3.53 10.69 -6.25
N TYR A 87 2.86 10.64 -7.36
CA TYR A 87 1.85 11.62 -7.77
C TYR A 87 0.45 11.17 -7.38
N GLN A 88 0.20 9.86 -7.42
CA GLN A 88 -0.98 9.19 -6.89
C GLN A 88 -0.52 8.01 -6.03
N ALA A 89 -1.12 7.79 -4.86
CA ALA A 89 -0.84 6.63 -4.03
C ALA A 89 -2.02 6.22 -3.18
N MET A 90 -2.11 4.92 -2.92
CA MET A 90 -3.15 4.31 -2.10
C MET A 90 -2.53 3.28 -1.14
N ASN A 91 -3.06 3.23 0.08
CA ASN A 91 -2.74 2.17 1.02
C ASN A 91 -3.47 0.88 0.63
N PHE A 92 -2.79 -0.23 0.78
CA PHE A 92 -3.31 -1.58 0.58
C PHE A 92 -3.40 -2.33 1.91
N ASP A 93 -3.83 -3.60 1.87
CA ASP A 93 -3.84 -4.46 3.05
C ASP A 93 -2.45 -4.52 3.68
N GLY A 94 -2.40 -4.40 4.99
CA GLY A 94 -1.20 -4.27 5.79
C GLY A 94 -1.12 -5.31 6.91
N GLY A 95 -0.46 -4.96 8.00
CA GLY A 95 -0.31 -5.87 9.13
C GLY A 95 0.39 -7.17 8.74
N GLY A 96 -0.14 -8.31 9.16
CA GLY A 96 0.40 -9.63 8.81
C GLY A 96 0.34 -9.98 7.33
N SER A 97 -0.45 -9.25 6.53
CA SER A 97 -0.55 -9.43 5.08
C SER A 97 0.55 -8.70 4.29
N THR A 98 1.36 -7.86 4.96
CA THR A 98 2.46 -7.12 4.32
C THR A 98 3.56 -8.09 3.90
N GLN A 99 3.64 -8.41 2.63
CA GLN A 99 4.65 -9.30 2.05
C GLN A 99 5.10 -8.78 0.69
N MET A 100 6.40 -8.81 0.44
CA MET A 100 7.00 -8.47 -0.85
C MET A 100 7.94 -9.59 -1.29
N VAL A 101 7.67 -10.13 -2.46
CA VAL A 101 8.46 -11.22 -3.04
C VAL A 101 9.08 -10.72 -4.35
N ILE A 102 10.39 -10.89 -4.49
CA ILE A 102 11.12 -10.58 -5.73
C ILE A 102 11.88 -11.82 -6.17
N ASN A 103 11.66 -12.25 -7.41
CA ASN A 103 12.30 -13.44 -7.97
C ASN A 103 12.14 -14.69 -7.08
N GLY A 104 10.95 -14.88 -6.51
CA GLY A 104 10.65 -16.02 -5.63
C GLY A 104 11.17 -15.90 -4.18
N HIS A 105 11.84 -14.80 -3.84
CA HIS A 105 12.38 -14.58 -2.50
C HIS A 105 11.56 -13.54 -1.75
N LEU A 106 11.14 -13.87 -0.54
CA LEU A 106 10.52 -12.92 0.40
C LEU A 106 11.58 -11.94 0.88
N ILE A 107 11.43 -10.65 0.55
CA ILE A 107 12.45 -9.63 0.81
C ILE A 107 12.17 -8.74 2.01
N ASN A 108 10.94 -8.70 2.50
CA ASN A 108 10.59 -8.02 3.74
C ASN A 108 10.50 -9.02 4.91
N CYS A 109 10.31 -8.52 6.12
CA CYS A 109 10.17 -9.34 7.33
C CYS A 109 8.72 -9.28 7.83
N PRO A 110 7.83 -10.23 7.46
CA PRO A 110 6.45 -10.24 7.93
C PRO A 110 6.34 -10.30 9.44
N SER A 111 5.33 -9.63 9.99
CA SER A 111 5.08 -9.60 11.44
C SER A 111 4.55 -10.92 12.00
N GLU A 112 4.14 -11.84 11.16
CA GLU A 112 3.67 -13.19 11.53
C GLU A 112 4.66 -14.25 11.03
N LYS A 113 4.92 -15.26 11.85
CA LYS A 113 5.80 -16.41 11.52
C LYS A 113 5.08 -17.71 11.83
N PRO A 114 4.86 -18.59 10.83
CA PRO A 114 5.14 -18.38 9.41
C PRO A 114 4.31 -17.23 8.81
N ALA A 115 4.77 -16.68 7.69
CA ALA A 115 4.05 -15.63 6.98
C ALA A 115 2.62 -16.10 6.65
N ARG A 116 1.64 -15.23 6.89
CA ARG A 116 0.22 -15.56 6.68
C ARG A 116 -0.09 -15.80 5.21
N LYS A 117 -1.02 -16.70 4.95
CA LYS A 117 -1.63 -16.82 3.62
C LYS A 117 -2.48 -15.59 3.33
N VAL A 118 -2.35 -15.05 2.13
CA VAL A 118 -3.15 -13.92 1.62
C VAL A 118 -4.09 -14.41 0.53
N SER A 119 -5.25 -13.77 0.40
CA SER A 119 -6.29 -14.16 -0.58
C SER A 119 -5.98 -13.70 -1.99
N ASN A 120 -5.21 -12.63 -2.14
CA ASN A 120 -4.81 -12.06 -3.44
C ASN A 120 -3.43 -11.41 -3.33
N ALA A 121 -2.81 -11.18 -4.48
CA ALA A 121 -1.53 -10.47 -4.60
C ALA A 121 -1.49 -9.69 -5.91
N ILE A 122 -0.73 -8.61 -5.93
CA ILE A 122 -0.36 -7.94 -7.17
C ILE A 122 0.91 -8.58 -7.69
N VAL A 123 0.86 -9.09 -8.90
CA VAL A 123 1.96 -9.77 -9.56
C VAL A 123 2.43 -8.97 -10.76
N ILE A 124 3.73 -8.70 -10.83
CA ILE A 124 4.37 -8.03 -11.96
C ILE A 124 5.37 -9.02 -12.57
N TYR A 125 5.23 -9.27 -13.84
CA TYR A 125 6.13 -10.14 -14.59
C TYR A 125 6.48 -9.52 -15.94
N ARG A 126 7.62 -9.89 -16.43
CA ARG A 126 8.08 -9.49 -17.77
C ARG A 126 7.43 -10.41 -18.80
N LYS A 127 6.82 -9.82 -19.82
CA LYS A 127 6.42 -10.55 -21.03
C LYS A 127 7.63 -10.85 -21.89
#